data_6aa4091599e49b274d9e4efdcf3053ef
#
_entry.id   6aa4091599e49b274d9e4efdcf3053ef
#
_cell.length_a   1.000
_cell.length_b   1.000
_cell.length_c   1.000
_cell.angle_alpha   90.00
_cell.angle_beta   90.00
_cell.angle_gamma   90.00
#
_symmetry.space_group_name_H-M   'P 1'
#
loop_
_entity.id
_entity.type
_entity.pdbx_description
1 polymer ?
#
loop_
_entity_poly.entity_id
_entity_poly.type
_entity_poly.pdbx_seq_one_letter_code
_entity_poly.pdbx_strand_id
1 'polypeptide(L)'
;MKRKFIAITVLICVLGCLCSCTQKDVTPTSAPTAQQTTEAPKKTLTADEVVALIHDKFDKEKENCRFEEISSGTSVTVYEDGTSEKENTGKTRTAFKKENGKISFRLDVESGSDGQPFNIIQAYQSGWAKALEYSTYGGYSGVSFEDLSAYWGAQCTILDDYSSCEITNDGENTVYTFSFEDSESGLEINEPDDGSVFQSKTKESQMKKVVVLDKDNVPIYYIASGVTEGTYGGKKQTTTYSTRFDWSFENVEIDFSDLSDYLYLATGEKKQ
;
A
#
# COMPACT_ATOMS: atom_id res chain seq x y z
N MET A 1 29.63 17.80 -9.43
CA MET A 1 28.59 17.57 -8.40
C MET A 1 28.09 16.15 -8.56
N LYS A 2 28.38 15.26 -7.63
CA LYS A 2 27.99 13.85 -7.70
C LYS A 2 26.54 13.72 -7.28
N ARG A 3 25.64 13.48 -8.22
CA ARG A 3 24.23 13.08 -7.92
C ARG A 3 24.27 11.62 -7.50
N LYS A 4 24.11 11.35 -6.22
CA LYS A 4 23.85 10.00 -5.74
C LYS A 4 22.38 9.69 -6.04
N PHE A 5 22.15 8.79 -6.99
CA PHE A 5 20.84 8.17 -7.15
C PHE A 5 20.63 7.25 -5.96
N ILE A 6 19.71 7.62 -5.07
CA ILE A 6 19.25 6.71 -4.02
C ILE A 6 18.16 5.87 -4.65
N ALA A 7 18.45 4.60 -4.89
CA ALA A 7 17.43 3.62 -5.23
C ALA A 7 16.56 3.42 -3.98
N ILE A 8 15.35 3.95 -4.00
CA ILE A 8 14.37 3.75 -2.93
C ILE A 8 13.76 2.37 -3.15
N THR A 9 14.28 1.37 -2.45
CA THR A 9 13.61 0.09 -2.32
C THR A 9 12.55 0.25 -1.24
N VAL A 10 11.29 0.37 -1.62
CA VAL A 10 10.16 0.35 -0.68
C VAL A 10 9.99 -1.08 -0.21
N LEU A 11 10.51 -1.37 0.96
CA LEU A 11 10.41 -2.68 1.62
C LEU A 11 9.34 -2.61 2.72
N ILE A 12 8.49 -3.56 2.73
CA ILE A 12 7.20 -3.61 3.43
C ILE A 12 7.16 -4.71 4.51
N CYS A 13 6.57 -4.51 5.70
CA CYS A 13 6.60 -5.49 6.79
C CYS A 13 5.69 -5.42 8.01
N VAL A 14 5.37 -6.52 8.67
CA VAL A 14 4.54 -6.64 9.89
C VAL A 14 4.99 -7.67 10.90
N LEU A 15 4.57 -7.50 12.13
CA LEU A 15 4.45 -8.58 13.14
C LEU A 15 3.15 -8.46 13.92
N GLY A 16 2.43 -9.58 14.03
CA GLY A 16 1.21 -9.67 14.82
C GLY A 16 1.49 -9.80 16.33
N CYS A 17 0.64 -9.15 17.14
CA CYS A 17 0.58 -9.37 18.57
C CYS A 17 -0.63 -10.22 18.92
N LEU A 18 -0.38 -11.39 19.52
CA LEU A 18 -1.40 -12.19 20.20
C LEU A 18 -1.68 -11.55 21.57
N CYS A 19 -2.85 -10.96 21.75
CA CYS A 19 -3.35 -10.59 23.05
C CYS A 19 -4.38 -11.62 23.53
N SER A 20 -4.03 -12.36 24.58
CA SER A 20 -4.90 -13.22 25.36
C SER A 20 -5.83 -12.36 26.21
N CYS A 21 -7.13 -12.46 25.98
CA CYS A 21 -8.14 -11.86 26.87
C CYS A 21 -8.72 -12.90 27.82
N THR A 22 -8.59 -12.63 29.09
CA THR A 22 -9.19 -13.36 30.21
C THR A 22 -10.69 -13.11 30.28
N GLN A 23 -11.46 -14.17 30.29
CA GLN A 23 -12.91 -14.20 30.43
C GLN A 23 -13.32 -13.79 31.85
N LYS A 24 -14.30 -12.90 31.98
CA LYS A 24 -15.06 -12.66 33.22
C LYS A 24 -16.50 -13.10 33.02
N ASP A 25 -16.94 -14.02 33.86
CA ASP A 25 -18.32 -14.48 33.94
C ASP A 25 -19.26 -13.32 34.34
N VAL A 26 -20.34 -13.16 33.57
CA VAL A 26 -21.49 -12.32 33.94
C VAL A 26 -22.77 -13.14 33.75
N THR A 27 -23.54 -13.22 34.82
CA THR A 27 -24.82 -13.93 34.93
C THR A 27 -25.90 -13.34 34.01
N PRO A 28 -26.75 -14.13 33.35
CA PRO A 28 -27.71 -13.62 32.39
C PRO A 28 -28.96 -13.06 33.09
N THR A 29 -29.27 -11.80 32.80
CA THR A 29 -30.60 -11.20 33.10
C THR A 29 -31.43 -11.30 31.83
N SER A 30 -32.58 -11.97 31.90
CA SER A 30 -33.54 -12.13 30.82
C SER A 30 -34.17 -10.79 30.42
N ALA A 31 -34.03 -10.41 29.16
CA ALA A 31 -34.67 -9.30 28.50
C ALA A 31 -35.59 -9.76 27.35
N PRO A 32 -36.59 -8.99 26.91
CA PRO A 32 -37.71 -9.47 26.10
C PRO A 32 -37.31 -9.81 24.66
N THR A 33 -37.97 -10.84 24.14
CA THR A 33 -37.83 -11.38 22.79
C THR A 33 -38.12 -10.31 21.74
N ALA A 34 -37.09 -9.69 21.22
CA ALA A 34 -37.16 -8.95 19.95
C ALA A 34 -37.31 -9.95 18.81
N GLN A 35 -38.23 -9.72 17.88
CA GLN A 35 -38.35 -10.48 16.64
C GLN A 35 -37.05 -10.37 15.88
N GLN A 36 -36.31 -11.47 15.85
CA GLN A 36 -35.10 -11.61 15.05
C GLN A 36 -35.54 -11.68 13.59
N THR A 37 -35.40 -10.58 12.87
CA THR A 37 -35.43 -10.59 11.41
C THR A 37 -34.23 -11.44 10.97
N THR A 38 -34.51 -12.64 10.52
CA THR A 38 -33.51 -13.56 9.97
C THR A 38 -33.07 -12.97 8.61
N GLU A 39 -32.03 -12.16 8.61
CA GLU A 39 -31.34 -11.80 7.36
C GLU A 39 -30.89 -13.10 6.69
N ALA A 40 -31.10 -13.19 5.38
CA ALA A 40 -30.63 -14.32 4.60
C ALA A 40 -29.11 -14.47 4.80
N PRO A 41 -28.59 -15.72 4.93
CA PRO A 41 -27.16 -15.90 5.12
C PRO A 41 -26.40 -15.26 3.96
N LYS A 42 -25.46 -14.38 4.28
CA LYS A 42 -24.60 -13.70 3.34
C LYS A 42 -23.83 -14.71 2.50
N LYS A 43 -23.80 -14.52 1.18
CA LYS A 43 -22.97 -15.34 0.28
C LYS A 43 -21.49 -15.03 0.54
N THR A 44 -20.73 -16.01 0.99
CA THR A 44 -19.27 -15.95 0.99
C THR A 44 -18.76 -15.93 -0.46
N LEU A 45 -17.94 -14.96 -0.82
CA LEU A 45 -17.34 -14.88 -2.15
C LEU A 45 -16.28 -15.96 -2.32
N THR A 46 -16.06 -16.41 -3.55
CA THR A 46 -14.88 -17.23 -3.91
C THR A 46 -13.62 -16.36 -3.97
N ALA A 47 -12.44 -16.96 -4.00
CA ALA A 47 -11.17 -16.24 -4.17
C ALA A 47 -11.17 -15.38 -5.43
N ASP A 48 -11.59 -15.94 -6.57
CA ASP A 48 -11.65 -15.21 -7.86
C ASP A 48 -12.67 -14.06 -7.82
N GLU A 49 -13.81 -14.22 -7.14
CA GLU A 49 -14.77 -13.14 -6.94
C GLU A 49 -14.17 -12.01 -6.10
N VAL A 50 -13.30 -12.32 -5.12
CA VAL A 50 -12.59 -11.29 -4.34
C VAL A 50 -11.54 -10.59 -5.18
N VAL A 51 -10.76 -11.31 -5.97
CA VAL A 51 -9.80 -10.71 -6.91
C VAL A 51 -10.51 -9.75 -7.86
N ALA A 52 -11.61 -10.20 -8.48
CA ALA A 52 -12.42 -9.37 -9.38
C ALA A 52 -13.01 -8.14 -8.67
N LEU A 53 -13.45 -8.28 -7.42
CA LEU A 53 -13.95 -7.17 -6.60
C LEU A 53 -12.87 -6.13 -6.34
N ILE A 54 -11.64 -6.53 -6.00
CA ILE A 54 -10.52 -5.61 -5.77
C ILE A 54 -10.16 -4.89 -7.05
N HIS A 55 -10.05 -5.59 -8.18
CA HIS A 55 -9.82 -4.98 -9.49
C HIS A 55 -10.90 -3.93 -9.80
N ASP A 56 -12.17 -4.28 -9.56
CA ASP A 56 -13.30 -3.39 -9.78
C ASP A 56 -13.22 -2.10 -8.94
N LYS A 57 -12.85 -2.22 -7.65
CA LYS A 57 -12.74 -1.08 -6.73
C LYS A 57 -11.62 -0.11 -7.08
N PHE A 58 -10.52 -0.62 -7.63
CA PHE A 58 -9.35 0.18 -8.00
C PHE A 58 -9.27 0.51 -9.50
N ASP A 59 -10.29 0.18 -10.29
CA ASP A 59 -10.34 0.48 -11.72
C ASP A 59 -10.51 1.99 -11.97
N LYS A 60 -9.40 2.67 -12.15
CA LYS A 60 -9.31 4.13 -12.38
C LYS A 60 -9.95 4.57 -13.70
N GLU A 61 -10.19 3.64 -14.63
CA GLU A 61 -10.89 3.97 -15.88
C GLU A 61 -12.39 4.10 -15.67
N LYS A 62 -12.94 3.49 -14.63
CA LYS A 62 -14.36 3.58 -14.32
C LYS A 62 -14.78 4.97 -13.87
N GLU A 63 -15.93 5.39 -14.35
CA GLU A 63 -16.62 6.56 -13.82
C GLU A 63 -17.07 6.29 -12.39
N ASN A 64 -16.98 7.31 -11.53
CA ASN A 64 -17.21 7.23 -10.08
C ASN A 64 -16.25 6.31 -9.29
N CYS A 65 -15.09 5.95 -9.87
CA CYS A 65 -14.02 5.31 -9.11
C CYS A 65 -13.51 6.26 -8.03
N ARG A 66 -13.47 5.77 -6.80
CA ARG A 66 -12.92 6.50 -5.66
C ARG A 66 -12.35 5.52 -4.65
N PHE A 67 -11.20 5.83 -4.13
CA PHE A 67 -10.59 5.10 -3.04
C PHE A 67 -9.63 5.97 -2.24
N GLU A 68 -9.50 5.65 -0.98
CA GLU A 68 -8.39 6.06 -0.13
C GLU A 68 -7.72 4.81 0.41
N GLU A 69 -6.41 4.80 0.35
CA GLU A 69 -5.55 3.76 0.88
C GLU A 69 -4.54 4.37 1.84
N ILE A 70 -4.48 3.85 3.05
CA ILE A 70 -3.47 4.24 4.03
C ILE A 70 -2.64 3.01 4.36
N SER A 71 -1.35 3.06 4.07
CA SER A 71 -0.44 1.96 4.36
C SER A 71 0.60 2.30 5.41
N SER A 72 0.97 1.28 6.17
CA SER A 72 2.10 1.32 7.10
C SER A 72 2.61 -0.10 7.35
N GLY A 73 3.88 -0.24 7.66
CA GLY A 73 4.47 -1.54 7.92
C GLY A 73 5.81 -1.46 8.64
N THR A 74 6.41 -2.60 8.88
CA THR A 74 7.74 -2.72 9.51
C THR A 74 8.56 -3.80 8.84
N SER A 75 9.90 -3.70 8.79
CA SER A 75 10.82 -4.75 8.33
C SER A 75 11.80 -5.19 9.39
N VAL A 76 12.20 -6.43 9.29
CA VAL A 76 13.33 -6.96 10.02
C VAL A 76 14.29 -7.55 9.02
N THR A 77 15.44 -6.92 8.88
CA THR A 77 16.53 -7.40 8.05
C THR A 77 17.58 -8.04 8.93
N VAL A 78 17.95 -9.27 8.63
CA VAL A 78 19.03 -10.01 9.28
C VAL A 78 20.16 -10.16 8.28
N TYR A 79 21.35 -9.71 8.67
CA TYR A 79 22.56 -9.78 7.87
C TYR A 79 23.33 -11.08 8.09
N GLU A 80 24.23 -11.43 7.17
CA GLU A 80 25.08 -12.63 7.24
C GLU A 80 25.94 -12.71 8.52
N ASP A 81 26.32 -11.57 9.08
CA ASP A 81 27.09 -11.47 10.34
C ASP A 81 26.22 -11.66 11.60
N GLY A 82 24.93 -11.91 11.45
CA GLY A 82 23.96 -12.08 12.53
C GLY A 82 23.45 -10.77 13.14
N THR A 83 23.89 -9.63 12.64
CA THR A 83 23.27 -8.35 13.01
C THR A 83 21.89 -8.21 12.41
N SER A 84 21.01 -7.42 13.04
CA SER A 84 19.65 -7.19 12.54
C SER A 84 19.26 -5.73 12.68
N GLU A 85 18.49 -5.27 11.72
CA GLU A 85 17.86 -3.95 11.69
C GLU A 85 16.36 -4.09 11.61
N LYS A 86 15.64 -3.24 12.34
CA LYS A 86 14.19 -3.13 12.27
C LYS A 86 13.84 -1.73 11.76
N GLU A 87 13.13 -1.68 10.67
CA GLU A 87 12.66 -0.44 10.09
C GLU A 87 11.13 -0.35 10.12
N ASN A 88 10.62 0.86 10.31
CA ASN A 88 9.24 1.20 10.03
C ASN A 88 9.19 1.77 8.61
N THR A 89 8.32 1.25 7.75
CA THR A 89 8.22 1.69 6.35
C THR A 89 7.62 3.09 6.19
N GLY A 90 7.36 3.79 7.29
CA GLY A 90 6.65 5.06 7.25
C GLY A 90 5.15 4.88 7.01
N LYS A 91 4.49 5.97 6.66
CA LYS A 91 3.07 6.01 6.33
C LYS A 91 2.89 6.54 4.92
N THR A 92 2.07 5.85 4.13
CA THR A 92 1.66 6.33 2.82
C THR A 92 0.14 6.47 2.81
N ARG A 93 -0.33 7.60 2.31
CA ARG A 93 -1.75 7.84 2.05
C ARG A 93 -1.92 8.12 0.56
N THR A 94 -2.74 7.34 -0.11
CA THR A 94 -3.14 7.55 -1.51
C THR A 94 -4.63 7.81 -1.55
N ALA A 95 -5.06 8.90 -2.15
CA ALA A 95 -6.46 9.20 -2.38
C ALA A 95 -6.70 9.49 -3.87
N PHE A 96 -7.70 8.84 -4.44
CA PHE A 96 -8.10 8.98 -5.83
C PHE A 96 -9.61 9.16 -5.95
N LYS A 97 -10.03 10.04 -6.83
CA LYS A 97 -11.44 10.24 -7.18
C LYS A 97 -11.56 10.59 -8.66
N LYS A 98 -12.44 9.87 -9.36
CA LYS A 98 -12.91 10.21 -10.71
C LYS A 98 -14.41 10.39 -10.66
N GLU A 99 -14.91 11.54 -11.06
CA GLU A 99 -16.33 11.88 -11.04
C GLU A 99 -16.65 12.87 -12.17
N ASN A 100 -17.65 12.56 -13.00
CA ASN A 100 -18.02 13.36 -14.19
C ASN A 100 -16.83 13.59 -15.15
N GLY A 101 -16.00 12.57 -15.37
CA GLY A 101 -14.80 12.64 -16.20
C GLY A 101 -13.65 13.45 -15.58
N LYS A 102 -13.81 13.98 -14.37
CA LYS A 102 -12.76 14.75 -13.67
C LYS A 102 -12.03 13.88 -12.68
N ILE A 103 -10.71 14.00 -12.66
CA ILE A 103 -9.81 13.28 -11.76
C ILE A 103 -9.30 14.22 -10.69
N SER A 104 -9.25 13.75 -9.46
CA SER A 104 -8.50 14.32 -8.35
C SER A 104 -7.65 13.21 -7.72
N PHE A 105 -6.41 13.52 -7.43
CA PHE A 105 -5.44 12.59 -6.86
C PHE A 105 -4.54 13.28 -5.86
N ARG A 106 -4.23 12.57 -4.78
CA ARG A 106 -3.20 12.96 -3.83
C ARG A 106 -2.48 11.74 -3.27
N LEU A 107 -1.17 11.79 -3.25
CA LEU A 107 -0.28 10.86 -2.58
C LEU A 107 0.55 11.62 -1.55
N ASP A 108 0.52 11.18 -0.32
CA ASP A 108 1.39 11.66 0.76
C ASP A 108 2.22 10.46 1.25
N VAL A 109 3.54 10.58 1.21
CA VAL A 109 4.48 9.59 1.74
C VAL A 109 5.27 10.23 2.86
N GLU A 110 5.17 9.66 4.04
CA GLU A 110 5.99 9.99 5.20
C GLU A 110 6.88 8.79 5.49
N SER A 111 8.15 8.89 5.20
CA SER A 111 9.14 7.86 5.51
C SER A 111 10.15 8.42 6.50
N GLY A 112 10.55 7.62 7.46
CA GLY A 112 11.57 8.01 8.43
C GLY A 112 12.26 6.78 8.97
N SER A 113 13.44 6.46 8.41
CA SER A 113 14.46 5.69 9.10
C SER A 113 15.51 6.66 9.62
N ASP A 114 16.03 6.41 10.80
CA ASP A 114 17.24 7.04 11.37
C ASP A 114 17.25 8.57 11.51
N GLY A 115 16.09 9.18 11.83
CA GLY A 115 16.02 10.59 12.21
C GLY A 115 16.07 11.60 11.05
N GLN A 116 16.00 11.14 9.80
CA GLN A 116 15.87 11.99 8.62
C GLN A 116 14.48 11.76 8.00
N PRO A 117 13.45 12.57 8.35
CA PRO A 117 12.15 12.43 7.73
C PRO A 117 12.25 12.71 6.22
N PHE A 118 11.75 11.78 5.42
CA PHE A 118 11.63 11.95 3.99
C PHE A 118 10.15 11.99 3.63
N ASN A 119 9.72 13.09 3.03
CA ASN A 119 8.34 13.28 2.63
C ASN A 119 8.25 13.46 1.12
N ILE A 120 7.26 12.82 0.51
CA ILE A 120 6.83 13.07 -0.87
C ILE A 120 5.36 13.46 -0.82
N ILE A 121 5.00 14.47 -1.59
CA ILE A 121 3.61 14.80 -1.90
C ILE A 121 3.49 14.82 -3.42
N GLN A 122 2.48 14.13 -3.94
CA GLN A 122 2.10 14.22 -5.34
C GLN A 122 0.61 14.54 -5.40
N ALA A 123 0.24 15.53 -6.19
CA ALA A 123 -1.14 15.99 -6.29
C ALA A 123 -1.51 16.37 -7.71
N TYR A 124 -2.75 16.07 -8.10
CA TYR A 124 -3.32 16.46 -9.37
C TYR A 124 -4.83 16.66 -9.27
N GLN A 125 -5.32 17.66 -10.00
CA GLN A 125 -6.74 17.86 -10.20
C GLN A 125 -7.01 18.22 -11.66
N SER A 126 -8.06 17.68 -12.22
CA SER A 126 -8.51 18.00 -13.59
C SER A 126 -8.69 19.51 -13.77
N GLY A 127 -8.04 20.05 -14.79
CA GLY A 127 -7.96 21.48 -15.06
C GLY A 127 -6.63 22.11 -14.68
N TRP A 128 -5.78 21.43 -13.92
CA TRP A 128 -4.39 21.85 -13.75
C TRP A 128 -3.58 21.56 -15.02
N ALA A 129 -2.65 22.47 -15.36
CA ALA A 129 -1.77 22.29 -16.51
C ALA A 129 -0.69 21.23 -16.27
N LYS A 130 -0.34 20.99 -15.01
CA LYS A 130 0.63 19.99 -14.54
C LYS A 130 0.17 19.38 -13.22
N ALA A 131 0.75 18.24 -12.85
CA ALA A 131 0.69 17.75 -11.49
C ALA A 131 1.70 18.50 -10.62
N LEU A 132 1.44 18.57 -9.33
CA LEU A 132 2.35 19.10 -8.33
C LEU A 132 3.10 17.94 -7.67
N GLU A 133 4.41 18.06 -7.53
CA GLU A 133 5.25 17.16 -6.78
C GLU A 133 6.09 17.93 -5.76
N TYR A 134 6.20 17.37 -4.57
CA TYR A 134 7.12 17.81 -3.52
C TYR A 134 7.99 16.64 -3.08
N SER A 135 9.25 16.91 -2.82
CA SER A 135 10.12 16.01 -2.06
C SER A 135 10.98 16.79 -1.07
N THR A 136 11.33 16.17 0.05
CA THR A 136 12.18 16.78 1.09
C THR A 136 13.50 17.34 0.52
N TYR A 137 14.04 16.71 -0.53
CA TYR A 137 15.33 17.12 -1.12
C TYR A 137 15.19 17.97 -2.39
N GLY A 138 14.04 17.95 -3.04
CA GLY A 138 13.80 18.65 -4.31
C GLY A 138 12.91 19.87 -4.20
N GLY A 139 12.19 20.04 -3.09
CA GLY A 139 11.17 21.06 -2.95
C GLY A 139 9.95 20.81 -3.86
N TYR A 140 9.17 21.85 -4.11
CA TYR A 140 7.99 21.79 -4.99
C TYR A 140 8.34 22.01 -6.46
N SER A 141 7.76 21.18 -7.33
CA SER A 141 7.88 21.29 -8.79
C SER A 141 6.56 20.93 -9.49
N GLY A 142 6.36 21.44 -10.72
CA GLY A 142 5.29 21.02 -11.61
C GLY A 142 5.79 19.95 -12.57
N VAL A 143 5.20 18.76 -12.53
CA VAL A 143 5.56 17.60 -13.36
C VAL A 143 4.43 17.20 -14.32
N SER A 144 4.72 16.41 -15.34
CA SER A 144 3.67 15.87 -16.22
C SER A 144 2.77 14.92 -15.42
N PHE A 145 1.47 14.95 -15.70
CA PHE A 145 0.52 14.01 -15.08
C PHE A 145 0.79 12.57 -15.53
N GLU A 146 1.21 12.38 -16.78
CA GLU A 146 1.57 11.08 -17.32
C GLU A 146 2.75 10.46 -16.56
N ASP A 147 3.73 11.26 -16.16
CA ASP A 147 4.87 10.79 -15.37
C ASP A 147 4.43 10.28 -13.98
N LEU A 148 3.44 10.94 -13.36
CA LEU A 148 2.86 10.46 -12.11
C LEU A 148 2.00 9.22 -12.30
N SER A 149 1.23 9.14 -13.37
CA SER A 149 0.27 8.05 -13.61
C SER A 149 0.96 6.68 -13.68
N ALA A 150 2.24 6.63 -14.07
CA ALA A 150 3.03 5.41 -14.07
C ALA A 150 3.18 4.79 -12.67
N TYR A 151 3.17 5.59 -11.61
CA TYR A 151 3.25 5.09 -10.22
C TYR A 151 1.93 4.54 -9.69
N TRP A 152 0.80 4.84 -10.34
CA TRP A 152 -0.53 4.42 -9.87
C TRP A 152 -0.98 3.07 -10.42
N GLY A 153 -0.26 2.52 -11.39
CA GLY A 153 -0.70 1.31 -12.11
C GLY A 153 -0.59 0.01 -11.31
N ALA A 154 0.28 -0.03 -10.32
CA ALA A 154 0.69 -1.30 -9.70
C ALA A 154 -0.31 -1.91 -8.71
N GLN A 155 -1.32 -1.20 -8.25
CA GLN A 155 -2.19 -1.67 -7.17
C GLN A 155 -3.23 -2.71 -7.62
N CYS A 156 -3.65 -2.70 -8.89
CA CYS A 156 -4.66 -3.63 -9.39
C CYS A 156 -4.19 -5.08 -9.56
N THR A 157 -2.88 -5.33 -9.65
CA THR A 157 -2.29 -6.67 -9.82
C THR A 157 -1.90 -7.36 -8.52
N ILE A 158 -2.33 -6.80 -7.40
CA ILE A 158 -1.90 -7.24 -6.06
C ILE A 158 -2.21 -8.72 -5.77
N LEU A 159 -3.30 -9.25 -6.32
CA LEU A 159 -3.78 -10.60 -6.04
C LEU A 159 -3.69 -11.55 -7.24
N ASP A 160 -3.17 -11.09 -8.37
CA ASP A 160 -3.01 -11.96 -9.54
C ASP A 160 -1.98 -13.08 -9.25
N ASP A 161 -2.13 -14.21 -9.91
CA ASP A 161 -1.21 -15.35 -9.83
C ASP A 161 -1.07 -16.01 -8.43
N TYR A 162 -2.09 -15.90 -7.57
CA TYR A 162 -2.07 -16.66 -6.31
C TYR A 162 -2.11 -18.19 -6.55
N SER A 163 -1.39 -18.94 -5.73
CA SER A 163 -1.33 -20.40 -5.81
C SER A 163 -2.44 -21.10 -5.02
N SER A 164 -2.89 -20.48 -3.93
CA SER A 164 -3.99 -20.99 -3.09
C SER A 164 -4.63 -19.86 -2.28
N CYS A 165 -5.88 -20.10 -1.83
CA CYS A 165 -6.60 -19.19 -0.95
C CYS A 165 -7.30 -19.97 0.15
N GLU A 166 -7.04 -19.60 1.39
CA GLU A 166 -7.78 -20.06 2.58
C GLU A 166 -8.83 -19.01 2.94
N ILE A 167 -10.05 -19.45 3.25
CA ILE A 167 -11.17 -18.58 3.62
C ILE A 167 -11.57 -18.91 5.07
N THR A 168 -11.53 -17.89 5.92
CA THR A 168 -11.93 -18.00 7.34
C THR A 168 -12.83 -16.84 7.72
N ASN A 169 -13.38 -16.87 8.95
CA ASN A 169 -14.19 -15.78 9.48
C ASN A 169 -13.54 -15.25 10.77
N ASP A 170 -13.56 -13.93 10.92
CA ASP A 170 -13.18 -13.23 12.15
C ASP A 170 -14.34 -12.31 12.55
N GLY A 171 -15.17 -12.81 13.47
CA GLY A 171 -16.44 -12.16 13.83
C GLY A 171 -17.40 -12.12 12.64
N GLU A 172 -17.81 -10.92 12.25
CA GLU A 172 -18.68 -10.67 11.09
C GLU A 172 -17.90 -10.53 9.77
N ASN A 173 -16.55 -10.46 9.85
CA ASN A 173 -15.70 -10.29 8.69
C ASN A 173 -15.33 -11.63 8.06
N THR A 174 -15.13 -11.63 6.74
CA THR A 174 -14.57 -12.76 6.00
C THR A 174 -13.12 -12.47 5.64
N VAL A 175 -12.23 -13.39 5.96
CA VAL A 175 -10.78 -13.26 5.79
C VAL A 175 -10.32 -14.21 4.68
N TYR A 176 -9.68 -13.67 3.68
CA TYR A 176 -9.11 -14.39 2.54
C TYR A 176 -7.58 -14.32 2.62
N THR A 177 -6.95 -15.46 2.81
CA THR A 177 -5.48 -15.58 2.87
C THR A 177 -4.98 -16.20 1.58
N PHE A 178 -4.46 -15.38 0.68
CA PHE A 178 -3.83 -15.77 -0.57
C PHE A 178 -2.36 -16.12 -0.33
N SER A 179 -1.91 -17.24 -0.87
CA SER A 179 -0.50 -17.66 -0.88
C SER A 179 0.02 -17.64 -2.32
N PHE A 180 1.29 -17.35 -2.47
CA PHE A 180 1.97 -17.22 -3.77
C PHE A 180 3.14 -18.18 -3.83
N GLU A 181 3.52 -18.58 -5.04
CA GLU A 181 4.73 -19.38 -5.23
C GLU A 181 5.98 -18.52 -4.96
N ASP A 182 7.06 -19.16 -4.56
CA ASP A 182 8.35 -18.51 -4.43
C ASP A 182 8.80 -17.98 -5.80
N SER A 183 9.34 -16.78 -5.82
CA SER A 183 9.86 -16.14 -7.04
C SER A 183 11.33 -15.77 -6.89
N GLU A 184 12.05 -15.78 -7.99
CA GLU A 184 13.42 -15.29 -8.07
C GLU A 184 13.49 -14.15 -9.09
N SER A 185 14.10 -13.05 -8.67
CA SER A 185 14.39 -11.92 -9.54
C SER A 185 15.88 -11.61 -9.51
N GLY A 186 16.41 -11.16 -10.63
CA GLY A 186 17.80 -10.71 -10.74
C GLY A 186 17.83 -9.30 -11.31
N LEU A 187 18.59 -8.41 -10.68
CA LEU A 187 18.89 -7.10 -11.19
C LEU A 187 20.38 -7.01 -11.50
N GLU A 188 20.71 -6.65 -12.74
CA GLU A 188 22.07 -6.33 -13.16
C GLU A 188 22.13 -4.85 -13.51
N ILE A 189 22.93 -4.09 -12.76
CA ILE A 189 23.15 -2.67 -13.02
C ILE A 189 24.64 -2.52 -13.39
N ASN A 190 24.87 -1.99 -14.59
CA ASN A 190 26.20 -1.57 -15.01
C ASN A 190 26.42 -0.13 -14.54
N GLU A 191 27.37 0.08 -13.65
CA GLU A 191 27.77 1.42 -13.22
C GLU A 191 28.56 2.10 -14.34
N PRO A 192 28.08 3.24 -14.86
CA PRO A 192 28.70 3.87 -16.04
C PRO A 192 30.06 4.51 -15.74
N ASP A 193 30.37 4.80 -14.48
CA ASP A 193 31.56 5.58 -14.11
C ASP A 193 32.83 4.76 -13.89
N ASP A 194 32.72 3.46 -13.53
CA ASP A 194 33.89 2.62 -13.23
C ASP A 194 33.84 1.23 -13.88
N GLY A 195 32.77 0.93 -14.61
CA GLY A 195 32.58 -0.36 -15.27
C GLY A 195 32.26 -1.52 -14.30
N SER A 196 31.98 -1.20 -13.03
CA SER A 196 31.54 -2.21 -12.08
C SER A 196 30.14 -2.72 -12.44
N VAL A 197 29.92 -4.02 -12.28
CA VAL A 197 28.63 -4.66 -12.50
C VAL A 197 28.05 -4.99 -11.14
N PHE A 198 26.98 -4.30 -10.79
CA PHE A 198 26.22 -4.67 -9.61
C PHE A 198 25.20 -5.74 -9.98
N GLN A 199 25.38 -6.94 -9.44
CA GLN A 199 24.39 -8.02 -9.58
C GLN A 199 23.70 -8.22 -8.24
N SER A 200 22.38 -8.10 -8.24
CA SER A 200 21.54 -8.48 -7.12
C SER A 200 20.66 -9.65 -7.54
N LYS A 201 20.72 -10.74 -6.78
CA LYS A 201 19.73 -11.82 -6.87
C LYS A 201 18.86 -11.74 -5.64
N THR A 202 17.56 -11.70 -5.86
CA THR A 202 16.57 -11.64 -4.80
C THR A 202 15.62 -12.82 -4.97
N LYS A 203 15.43 -13.57 -3.91
CA LYS A 203 14.40 -14.60 -3.81
C LYS A 203 13.31 -14.10 -2.87
N GLU A 204 12.07 -14.12 -3.34
CA GLU A 204 10.89 -13.90 -2.51
C GLU A 204 10.24 -15.23 -2.19
N SER A 205 9.92 -15.44 -0.93
CA SER A 205 9.32 -16.66 -0.44
C SER A 205 8.29 -16.40 0.65
N GLN A 206 7.45 -17.39 0.95
CA GLN A 206 6.41 -17.31 1.98
C GLN A 206 5.47 -16.10 1.79
N MET A 207 5.28 -15.67 0.55
CA MET A 207 4.42 -14.54 0.20
C MET A 207 2.97 -14.86 0.56
N LYS A 208 2.39 -14.04 1.42
CA LYS A 208 0.98 -14.09 1.80
C LYS A 208 0.34 -12.73 1.67
N LYS A 209 -0.87 -12.72 1.17
CA LYS A 209 -1.70 -11.53 1.06
C LYS A 209 -3.06 -11.82 1.69
N VAL A 210 -3.40 -11.06 2.73
CA VAL A 210 -4.64 -11.23 3.48
C VAL A 210 -5.58 -10.09 3.12
N VAL A 211 -6.74 -10.41 2.56
CA VAL A 211 -7.82 -9.46 2.29
C VAL A 211 -8.94 -9.70 3.28
N VAL A 212 -9.43 -8.65 3.89
CA VAL A 212 -10.56 -8.72 4.82
C VAL A 212 -11.73 -7.93 4.26
N LEU A 213 -12.87 -8.61 4.16
CA LEU A 213 -14.15 -8.04 3.78
C LEU A 213 -15.05 -7.94 5.00
N ASP A 214 -15.81 -6.85 5.10
CA ASP A 214 -16.85 -6.70 6.13
C ASP A 214 -18.07 -7.60 5.86
N LYS A 215 -19.10 -7.52 6.73
CA LYS A 215 -20.37 -8.25 6.59
C LYS A 215 -21.10 -7.97 5.27
N ASP A 216 -20.85 -6.85 4.60
CA ASP A 216 -21.50 -6.46 3.35
C ASP A 216 -20.63 -6.74 2.10
N ASN A 217 -19.55 -7.51 2.25
CA ASN A 217 -18.50 -7.79 1.26
C ASN A 217 -17.75 -6.53 0.77
N VAL A 218 -17.66 -5.50 1.60
CA VAL A 218 -16.82 -4.34 1.30
C VAL A 218 -15.39 -4.62 1.77
N PRO A 219 -14.37 -4.45 0.94
CA PRO A 219 -12.99 -4.57 1.36
C PRO A 219 -12.64 -3.50 2.40
N ILE A 220 -12.04 -3.93 3.53
CA ILE A 220 -11.71 -3.04 4.64
C ILE A 220 -10.21 -2.78 4.70
N TYR A 221 -9.44 -3.86 4.61
CA TYR A 221 -7.99 -3.76 4.59
C TYR A 221 -7.34 -4.97 3.91
N TYR A 222 -6.09 -4.78 3.61
CA TYR A 222 -5.21 -5.76 3.01
C TYR A 222 -3.88 -5.80 3.75
N ILE A 223 -3.31 -7.00 3.92
CA ILE A 223 -1.96 -7.16 4.49
C ILE A 223 -1.12 -7.94 3.50
N ALA A 224 0.06 -7.40 3.16
CA ALA A 224 1.07 -8.12 2.40
C ALA A 224 2.22 -8.53 3.34
N SER A 225 2.68 -9.76 3.25
CA SER A 225 3.79 -10.28 4.04
C SER A 225 4.61 -11.29 3.26
N GLY A 226 5.88 -11.44 3.61
CA GLY A 226 6.78 -12.37 2.95
C GLY A 226 8.19 -12.32 3.51
N VAL A 227 9.05 -13.11 2.90
CA VAL A 227 10.48 -13.14 3.18
C VAL A 227 11.23 -12.90 1.88
N THR A 228 12.17 -11.95 1.92
CA THR A 228 13.07 -11.65 0.81
C THR A 228 14.49 -12.02 1.20
N GLU A 229 15.10 -12.88 0.45
CA GLU A 229 16.52 -13.25 0.60
C GLU A 229 17.31 -12.67 -0.57
N GLY A 230 18.42 -12.02 -0.29
CA GLY A 230 19.21 -11.42 -1.37
C GLY A 230 20.61 -11.06 -0.95
N THR A 231 21.36 -10.54 -1.93
CA THR A 231 22.69 -9.98 -1.70
C THR A 231 22.64 -8.50 -2.05
N TYR A 232 22.96 -7.65 -1.09
CA TYR A 232 22.99 -6.21 -1.27
C TYR A 232 24.34 -5.66 -0.83
N GLY A 233 25.01 -4.91 -1.70
CA GLY A 233 26.38 -4.41 -1.43
C GLY A 233 27.38 -5.52 -1.13
N GLY A 234 27.21 -6.71 -1.71
CA GLY A 234 28.07 -7.89 -1.47
C GLY A 234 27.78 -8.65 -0.17
N LYS A 235 26.81 -8.22 0.65
CA LYS A 235 26.37 -8.88 1.88
C LYS A 235 25.06 -9.61 1.66
N LYS A 236 25.00 -10.86 2.11
CA LYS A 236 23.74 -11.60 2.16
C LYS A 236 22.85 -11.05 3.26
N GLN A 237 21.58 -10.94 2.97
CA GLN A 237 20.57 -10.52 3.93
C GLN A 237 19.26 -11.26 3.72
N THR A 238 18.52 -11.42 4.80
CA THR A 238 17.14 -11.94 4.82
C THR A 238 16.26 -10.89 5.44
N THR A 239 15.25 -10.45 4.73
CA THR A 239 14.28 -9.48 5.23
C THR A 239 12.90 -10.11 5.32
N THR A 240 12.34 -10.10 6.51
CA THR A 240 10.93 -10.44 6.73
C THR A 240 10.11 -9.16 6.75
N TYR A 241 9.00 -9.16 6.04
CA TYR A 241 8.15 -7.98 5.93
C TYR A 241 6.67 -8.29 6.03
N SER A 242 5.86 -7.29 6.35
CA SER A 242 4.41 -7.28 6.19
C SER A 242 3.87 -5.86 6.33
N THR A 243 3.06 -5.38 5.41
CA THR A 243 2.41 -4.07 5.42
C THR A 243 0.92 -4.23 5.45
N ARG A 244 0.31 -3.37 6.21
CA ARG A 244 -1.15 -3.20 6.22
C ARG A 244 -1.52 -1.99 5.36
N PHE A 245 -2.57 -2.16 4.58
CA PHE A 245 -3.23 -1.16 3.75
C PHE A 245 -4.68 -1.10 4.18
N ASP A 246 -5.08 -0.04 4.84
CA ASP A 246 -6.47 0.23 5.19
C ASP A 246 -7.15 0.93 4.02
N TRP A 247 -8.35 0.47 3.63
CA TRP A 247 -9.07 0.95 2.45
C TRP A 247 -10.38 1.63 2.81
N SER A 248 -10.70 2.69 2.09
CA SER A 248 -12.01 3.32 2.07
C SER A 248 -12.44 3.61 0.64
N PHE A 249 -13.68 3.29 0.31
CA PHE A 249 -14.28 3.51 -1.02
C PHE A 249 -15.47 4.47 -0.98
N GLU A 250 -15.79 5.01 0.19
CA GLU A 250 -16.86 5.97 0.40
C GLU A 250 -16.31 7.24 1.04
N ASN A 251 -16.96 8.37 0.74
CA ASN A 251 -16.61 9.66 1.34
C ASN A 251 -15.13 10.05 1.23
N VAL A 252 -14.50 9.70 0.09
CA VAL A 252 -13.11 10.06 -0.19
C VAL A 252 -13.02 11.57 -0.46
N GLU A 253 -12.41 12.29 0.46
CA GLU A 253 -12.14 13.72 0.33
C GLU A 253 -10.66 13.95 0.03
N ILE A 254 -10.39 14.80 -0.96
CA ILE A 254 -9.02 15.16 -1.36
C ILE A 254 -8.87 16.66 -1.17
N ASP A 255 -8.14 17.04 -0.13
CA ASP A 255 -7.85 18.43 0.20
C ASP A 255 -6.49 18.86 -0.37
N PHE A 256 -6.45 20.06 -0.94
CA PHE A 256 -5.24 20.70 -1.47
C PHE A 256 -4.96 22.05 -0.80
N SER A 257 -5.65 22.38 0.29
CA SER A 257 -5.56 23.69 0.95
C SER A 257 -4.16 23.99 1.47
N ASP A 258 -3.44 22.97 1.94
CA ASP A 258 -2.04 23.05 2.38
C ASP A 258 -1.03 23.27 1.25
N LEU A 259 -1.46 23.07 0.00
CA LEU A 259 -0.64 23.29 -1.22
C LEU A 259 -0.88 24.65 -1.86
N SER A 260 -1.73 25.51 -1.27
CA SER A 260 -2.20 26.78 -1.85
C SER A 260 -1.06 27.67 -2.34
N ASP A 261 0.04 27.79 -1.58
CA ASP A 261 1.20 28.62 -1.91
C ASP A 261 2.00 28.12 -3.13
N TYR A 262 1.74 26.90 -3.58
CA TYR A 262 2.48 26.23 -4.66
C TYR A 262 1.62 25.89 -5.87
N LEU A 263 0.29 26.09 -5.80
CA LEU A 263 -0.64 25.75 -6.88
C LEU A 263 -0.31 26.46 -8.21
N TYR A 264 0.37 27.60 -8.17
CA TYR A 264 0.84 28.29 -9.38
C TYR A 264 1.77 27.42 -10.25
N LEU A 265 2.50 26.46 -9.65
CA LEU A 265 3.35 25.51 -10.37
C LEU A 265 2.53 24.49 -11.17
N ALA A 266 1.33 24.17 -10.68
CA ALA A 266 0.41 23.22 -11.30
C ALA A 266 -0.57 23.91 -12.27
N THR A 267 -1.12 25.06 -11.91
CA THR A 267 -2.12 25.77 -12.71
C THR A 267 -1.55 26.59 -13.85
N GLY A 268 -0.26 26.96 -13.75
CA GLY A 268 0.39 27.88 -14.69
C GLY A 268 0.01 29.35 -14.44
N GLU A 269 -0.72 29.66 -13.39
CA GLU A 269 -1.01 31.03 -12.97
C GLU A 269 0.23 31.72 -12.42
N LYS A 270 0.29 33.04 -12.51
CA LYS A 270 1.41 33.78 -11.91
C LYS A 270 1.29 33.74 -10.40
N LYS A 271 2.41 33.52 -9.71
CA LYS A 271 2.49 33.70 -8.25
C LYS A 271 2.06 35.13 -7.92
N GLN A 272 0.98 35.28 -7.18
CA GLN A 272 0.51 36.58 -6.71
C GLN A 272 1.42 37.16 -5.65
#